data_7a46b7b027aafe6dd772619e5b099edd
#
_entry.id   7a46b7b027aafe6dd772619e5b099edd
#
_cell.length_a   1.000
_cell.length_b   1.000
_cell.length_c   1.000
_cell.angle_alpha   90.00
_cell.angle_beta   90.00
_cell.angle_gamma   90.00
#
_symmetry.space_group_name_H-M   'P 1'
#
loop_
_entity.id
_entity.type
_entity.pdbx_description
1 polymer ?
#
loop_
_entity_poly.entity_id
_entity_poly.type
_entity_poly.pdbx_seq_one_letter_code
_entity_poly.pdbx_strand_id
1 'polypeptide(L)'
;MEREKNTLPQKACHWMAAVIISLFVLPPVHAQRQTQTINDSWKFLKGECTAAADSAFDDSKWTSIHLPHTWNTDAYTEKDYYRGTGWYRRQLTLPQGCKEKHIILRLDAAGKSATISINGKNVGEHAGGY
;
A
#
# COMPACT_ATOMS: atom_id res chain seq x y z
N MET A 1 76.48 -9.82 0.91
CA MET A 1 75.26 -9.22 1.42
C MET A 1 74.16 -9.41 0.36
N GLU A 2 73.57 -10.61 0.36
CA GLU A 2 72.60 -11.07 -0.63
C GLU A 2 71.25 -10.65 -0.19
N ARG A 3 70.47 -9.92 -1.04
CA ARG A 3 69.09 -9.59 -0.81
C ARG A 3 68.22 -10.78 -1.25
N GLU A 4 67.70 -11.47 -0.30
CA GLU A 4 66.64 -12.45 -0.51
C GLU A 4 65.41 -11.79 -1.14
N LYS A 5 65.11 -12.10 -2.40
CA LYS A 5 63.89 -11.69 -3.10
C LYS A 5 62.75 -12.61 -2.65
N ASN A 6 61.96 -12.13 -1.74
CA ASN A 6 60.77 -12.81 -1.27
C ASN A 6 59.68 -12.74 -2.38
N THR A 7 59.71 -13.71 -3.30
CA THR A 7 58.69 -13.87 -4.33
C THR A 7 57.52 -14.69 -3.74
N LEU A 8 56.41 -14.06 -3.52
CA LEU A 8 55.15 -14.74 -3.18
C LEU A 8 54.88 -15.84 -4.22
N PRO A 9 54.47 -17.05 -3.80
CA PRO A 9 54.25 -18.14 -4.73
C PRO A 9 53.07 -17.79 -5.66
N GLN A 10 53.32 -17.87 -6.96
CA GLN A 10 52.43 -17.53 -8.06
C GLN A 10 51.01 -18.14 -7.92
N LYS A 11 50.91 -19.28 -7.25
CA LYS A 11 49.63 -19.97 -6.93
C LYS A 11 48.77 -19.20 -5.94
N ALA A 12 49.33 -18.48 -4.97
CA ALA A 12 48.57 -17.69 -4.00
C ALA A 12 47.88 -16.48 -4.67
N CYS A 13 48.53 -15.90 -5.68
CA CYS A 13 47.94 -14.75 -6.43
C CYS A 13 46.68 -15.14 -7.23
N HIS A 14 46.63 -16.36 -7.80
CA HIS A 14 45.48 -16.86 -8.55
C HIS A 14 44.26 -17.13 -7.65
N TRP A 15 44.49 -17.64 -6.43
CA TRP A 15 43.39 -17.87 -5.47
C TRP A 15 42.81 -16.57 -4.93
N MET A 16 43.62 -15.57 -4.68
CA MET A 16 43.17 -14.25 -4.25
C MET A 16 42.37 -13.56 -5.35
N ALA A 17 42.79 -13.62 -6.61
CA ALA A 17 42.08 -13.07 -7.75
C ALA A 17 40.72 -13.75 -7.95
N ALA A 18 40.62 -15.09 -7.80
CA ALA A 18 39.37 -15.83 -7.92
C ALA A 18 38.34 -15.46 -6.83
N VAL A 19 38.77 -15.25 -5.59
CA VAL A 19 37.92 -14.82 -4.49
C VAL A 19 37.39 -13.40 -4.70
N ILE A 20 38.20 -12.48 -5.21
CA ILE A 20 37.78 -11.10 -5.49
C ILE A 20 36.76 -11.06 -6.63
N ILE A 21 36.93 -11.86 -7.69
CA ILE A 21 35.99 -11.94 -8.81
C ILE A 21 34.63 -12.53 -8.34
N SER A 22 34.65 -13.52 -7.44
CA SER A 22 33.42 -14.12 -6.89
C SER A 22 32.57 -13.13 -6.07
N LEU A 23 33.18 -12.12 -5.42
CA LEU A 23 32.47 -11.11 -4.65
C LEU A 23 31.72 -10.09 -5.53
N PHE A 24 32.13 -9.92 -6.80
CA PHE A 24 31.52 -8.96 -7.72
C PHE A 24 30.31 -9.52 -8.52
N VAL A 25 30.00 -10.81 -8.40
CA VAL A 25 28.92 -11.48 -9.15
C VAL A 25 27.62 -11.57 -8.33
N LEU A 26 27.52 -10.91 -7.18
CA LEU A 26 26.24 -10.84 -6.46
C LEU A 26 25.26 -10.00 -7.28
N PRO A 27 24.11 -10.55 -7.68
CA PRO A 27 23.11 -9.76 -8.38
C PRO A 27 22.65 -8.62 -7.46
N PRO A 28 22.46 -7.40 -8.00
CA PRO A 28 21.97 -6.30 -7.20
C PRO A 28 20.58 -6.67 -6.65
N VAL A 29 20.45 -6.72 -5.32
CA VAL A 29 19.15 -6.89 -4.67
C VAL A 29 18.37 -5.59 -4.83
N HIS A 30 17.53 -5.51 -5.84
CA HIS A 30 16.64 -4.37 -6.02
C HIS A 30 15.41 -4.58 -5.13
N ALA A 31 15.24 -3.69 -4.16
CA ALA A 31 13.97 -3.58 -3.44
C ALA A 31 12.91 -3.03 -4.41
N GLN A 32 12.08 -3.91 -4.96
CA GLN A 32 11.03 -3.51 -5.89
C GLN A 32 9.77 -3.10 -5.12
N ARG A 33 9.42 -1.81 -5.20
CA ARG A 33 8.14 -1.30 -4.74
C ARG A 33 7.06 -1.67 -5.76
N GLN A 34 6.05 -2.40 -5.33
CA GLN A 34 4.89 -2.73 -6.14
C GLN A 34 3.73 -1.82 -5.74
N THR A 35 3.11 -1.14 -6.69
CA THR A 35 1.96 -0.26 -6.46
C THR A 35 0.77 -0.80 -7.23
N GLN A 36 -0.38 -0.86 -6.57
CA GLN A 36 -1.64 -1.27 -7.17
C GLN A 36 -2.71 -0.24 -6.87
N THR A 37 -3.41 0.22 -7.90
CA THR A 37 -4.57 1.09 -7.74
C THR A 37 -5.81 0.26 -7.39
N ILE A 38 -6.59 0.73 -6.42
CA ILE A 38 -7.77 0.03 -5.90
C ILE A 38 -9.03 0.88 -6.00
N ASN A 39 -9.29 1.51 -7.14
CA ASN A 39 -10.43 2.41 -7.33
C ASN A 39 -11.76 1.69 -7.61
N ASP A 40 -11.71 0.44 -8.07
CA ASP A 40 -12.89 -0.34 -8.44
C ASP A 40 -13.48 -1.12 -7.27
N SER A 41 -14.72 -1.58 -7.46
CA SER A 41 -15.40 -2.52 -6.57
C SER A 41 -15.57 -2.01 -5.13
N TRP A 42 -15.79 -0.72 -4.97
CA TRP A 42 -16.20 -0.15 -3.70
C TRP A 42 -17.70 -0.23 -3.51
N LYS A 43 -18.11 -0.34 -2.26
CA LYS A 43 -19.49 -0.23 -1.80
C LYS A 43 -19.66 1.09 -1.07
N PHE A 44 -20.78 1.77 -1.32
CA PHE A 44 -21.09 3.06 -0.74
C PHE A 44 -22.48 3.07 -0.10
N LEU A 45 -22.56 3.67 1.08
CA LEU A 45 -23.81 3.98 1.77
C LEU A 45 -23.79 5.44 2.23
N LYS A 46 -24.81 6.21 1.87
CA LYS A 46 -25.05 7.56 2.37
C LYS A 46 -25.86 7.45 3.67
N GLY A 47 -25.36 7.96 4.78
CA GLY A 47 -26.03 7.93 6.07
C GLY A 47 -25.22 7.29 7.20
N GLU A 48 -25.82 7.26 8.38
CA GLU A 48 -25.22 6.67 9.57
C GLU A 48 -25.37 5.14 9.58
N CYS A 49 -24.28 4.44 9.86
CA CYS A 49 -24.27 2.98 10.00
C CYS A 49 -23.11 2.55 10.90
N THR A 50 -23.29 2.61 12.21
CA THR A 50 -22.22 2.31 13.19
C THR A 50 -21.68 0.89 13.07
N ALA A 51 -22.53 -0.07 12.65
CA ALA A 51 -22.11 -1.45 12.41
C ALA A 51 -21.21 -1.62 11.16
N ALA A 52 -21.14 -0.61 10.30
CA ALA A 52 -20.40 -0.70 9.04
C ALA A 52 -18.88 -0.87 9.21
N ALA A 53 -18.34 -0.59 10.38
CA ALA A 53 -16.93 -0.85 10.67
C ALA A 53 -16.63 -2.33 10.88
N ASP A 54 -17.62 -3.15 11.20
CA ASP A 54 -17.43 -4.59 11.41
C ASP A 54 -17.02 -5.29 10.10
N SER A 55 -16.03 -6.15 10.18
CA SER A 55 -15.55 -6.93 9.04
C SER A 55 -16.58 -7.93 8.52
N ALA A 56 -17.47 -8.43 9.38
CA ALA A 56 -18.54 -9.37 9.05
C ALA A 56 -19.83 -8.68 8.57
N PHE A 57 -19.86 -7.35 8.53
CA PHE A 57 -21.05 -6.60 8.10
C PHE A 57 -21.44 -6.94 6.65
N ASP A 58 -22.73 -7.23 6.42
CA ASP A 58 -23.28 -7.48 5.08
C ASP A 58 -23.54 -6.15 4.35
N ASP A 59 -22.71 -5.84 3.38
CA ASP A 59 -22.82 -4.67 2.51
C ASP A 59 -23.44 -4.98 1.13
N SER A 60 -24.09 -6.12 0.97
CA SER A 60 -24.68 -6.57 -0.31
C SER A 60 -25.70 -5.59 -0.89
N LYS A 61 -26.41 -4.86 -0.01
CA LYS A 61 -27.42 -3.86 -0.38
C LYS A 61 -26.84 -2.49 -0.69
N TRP A 62 -25.53 -2.28 -0.47
CA TRP A 62 -24.91 -0.99 -0.73
C TRP A 62 -24.67 -0.77 -2.23
N THR A 63 -24.66 0.49 -2.62
CA THR A 63 -24.40 0.87 -4.01
C THR A 63 -22.96 0.53 -4.40
N SER A 64 -22.79 -0.18 -5.51
CA SER A 64 -21.46 -0.39 -6.08
C SER A 64 -21.00 0.87 -6.79
N ILE A 65 -19.80 1.33 -6.49
CA ILE A 65 -19.22 2.55 -7.03
C ILE A 65 -17.76 2.35 -7.47
N HIS A 66 -17.29 3.32 -8.23
CA HIS A 66 -15.90 3.50 -8.62
C HIS A 66 -15.36 4.81 -8.04
N LEU A 67 -14.10 4.83 -7.62
CA LEU A 67 -13.43 6.05 -7.17
C LEU A 67 -12.74 6.74 -8.35
N PRO A 68 -12.68 8.08 -8.39
CA PRO A 68 -13.25 9.02 -7.42
C PRO A 68 -14.78 9.07 -7.46
N HIS A 69 -15.42 9.31 -6.32
CA HIS A 69 -16.86 9.35 -6.14
C HIS A 69 -17.28 10.59 -5.35
N THR A 70 -18.44 11.15 -5.66
CA THR A 70 -19.05 12.25 -4.93
C THR A 70 -20.47 11.90 -4.48
N TRP A 71 -20.88 12.44 -3.33
CA TRP A 71 -22.21 12.17 -2.76
C TRP A 71 -23.30 13.02 -3.39
N ASN A 72 -22.94 14.21 -3.82
CA ASN A 72 -23.82 15.20 -4.38
C ASN A 72 -23.32 15.51 -5.79
N THR A 73 -24.05 15.01 -6.78
CA THR A 73 -23.65 15.11 -8.19
C THR A 73 -23.88 16.50 -8.76
N ASP A 74 -24.85 17.24 -8.18
CA ASP A 74 -25.17 18.59 -8.63
C ASP A 74 -25.51 19.49 -7.43
N ALA A 75 -24.52 20.23 -6.96
CA ALA A 75 -24.66 21.16 -5.84
C ALA A 75 -25.56 22.37 -6.15
N TYR A 76 -25.89 22.61 -7.43
CA TYR A 76 -26.69 23.76 -7.87
C TYR A 76 -28.17 23.41 -8.06
N THR A 77 -28.49 22.18 -8.41
CA THR A 77 -29.84 21.72 -8.71
C THR A 77 -30.43 20.83 -7.63
N GLU A 78 -29.62 20.16 -6.83
CA GLU A 78 -30.08 19.37 -5.68
C GLU A 78 -30.57 20.31 -4.56
N LYS A 79 -31.88 20.32 -4.32
CA LYS A 79 -32.48 21.05 -3.20
C LYS A 79 -32.04 20.53 -1.83
N ASP A 80 -31.67 19.26 -1.76
CA ASP A 80 -31.26 18.55 -0.54
C ASP A 80 -29.79 18.16 -0.61
N TYR A 81 -28.92 19.16 -0.53
CA TYR A 81 -27.48 18.92 -0.43
C TYR A 81 -27.16 18.16 0.86
N TYR A 82 -26.81 16.88 0.72
CA TYR A 82 -26.51 16.02 1.86
C TYR A 82 -25.24 16.45 2.58
N ARG A 83 -25.37 16.66 3.89
CA ARG A 83 -24.25 16.91 4.82
C ARG A 83 -24.34 15.88 5.94
N GLY A 84 -23.41 14.96 5.99
CA GLY A 84 -23.41 13.86 6.96
C GLY A 84 -22.35 12.84 6.68
N THR A 85 -22.57 11.62 7.13
CA THR A 85 -21.64 10.52 7.00
C THR A 85 -21.86 9.74 5.70
N GLY A 86 -20.79 9.37 5.04
CA GLY A 86 -20.78 8.43 3.93
C GLY A 86 -19.82 7.29 4.22
N TRP A 87 -20.28 6.07 4.05
CA TRP A 87 -19.51 4.87 4.26
C TRP A 87 -19.00 4.31 2.94
N TYR A 88 -17.72 4.01 2.91
CA TYR A 88 -17.06 3.34 1.81
C TYR A 88 -16.46 2.03 2.31
N ARG A 89 -16.83 0.93 1.70
CA ARG A 89 -16.30 -0.40 2.05
C ARG A 89 -15.72 -1.05 0.82
N ARG A 90 -14.66 -1.81 1.04
CA ARG A 90 -14.08 -2.69 0.02
C ARG A 90 -13.43 -3.89 0.67
N GLN A 91 -13.65 -5.06 0.09
CA GLN A 91 -12.89 -6.25 0.43
C GLN A 91 -11.64 -6.34 -0.46
N LEU A 92 -10.49 -6.52 0.16
CA LEU A 92 -9.21 -6.64 -0.54
C LEU A 92 -8.65 -8.04 -0.31
N THR A 93 -8.28 -8.70 -1.41
CA THR A 93 -7.48 -9.93 -1.37
C THR A 93 -6.04 -9.56 -1.66
N LEU A 94 -5.17 -9.79 -0.69
CA LEU A 94 -3.74 -9.52 -0.87
C LEU A 94 -3.09 -10.66 -1.65
N PRO A 95 -2.15 -10.36 -2.57
CA PRO A 95 -1.38 -11.38 -3.27
C PRO A 95 -0.59 -12.27 -2.31
N GLN A 96 -0.30 -13.50 -2.75
CA GLN A 96 0.57 -14.39 -1.99
C GLN A 96 1.94 -13.74 -1.75
N GLY A 97 2.54 -14.01 -0.60
CA GLY A 97 3.84 -13.44 -0.21
C GLY A 97 3.80 -12.03 0.38
N CYS A 98 2.60 -11.44 0.58
CA CYS A 98 2.47 -10.15 1.27
C CYS A 98 2.68 -10.21 2.78
N LYS A 99 2.66 -11.40 3.40
CA LYS A 99 2.79 -11.56 4.86
C LYS A 99 4.11 -11.04 5.42
N GLU A 100 5.16 -11.07 4.61
CA GLU A 100 6.52 -10.62 4.99
C GLU A 100 6.86 -9.23 4.44
N LYS A 101 5.87 -8.53 3.86
CA LYS A 101 6.07 -7.22 3.24
C LYS A 101 5.37 -6.12 4.02
N HIS A 102 5.93 -4.92 3.96
CA HIS A 102 5.24 -3.73 4.42
C HIS A 102 4.16 -3.33 3.40
N ILE A 103 2.90 -3.31 3.85
CA ILE A 103 1.76 -2.90 3.03
C ILE A 103 1.37 -1.50 3.48
N ILE A 104 1.29 -0.59 2.52
CA ILE A 104 0.91 0.80 2.76
C ILE A 104 -0.38 1.06 1.97
N LEU A 105 -1.45 1.41 2.69
CA LEU A 105 -2.65 1.98 2.08
C LEU A 105 -2.45 3.49 1.93
N ARG A 106 -2.54 3.99 0.71
CA ARG A 106 -2.45 5.40 0.41
C ARG A 106 -3.79 5.89 -0.09
N LEU A 107 -4.32 6.92 0.54
CA LEU A 107 -5.51 7.66 0.12
C LEU A 107 -5.04 9.03 -0.35
N ASP A 108 -5.23 9.34 -1.62
CA ASP A 108 -4.78 10.62 -2.20
C ASP A 108 -5.71 11.78 -1.84
N ALA A 109 -7.00 11.48 -1.61
CA ALA A 109 -7.97 12.45 -1.14
C ALA A 109 -9.08 11.77 -0.33
N ALA A 110 -9.49 12.39 0.78
CA ALA A 110 -10.66 12.04 1.55
C ALA A 110 -11.27 13.35 2.08
N GLY A 111 -12.43 13.75 1.56
CA GLY A 111 -13.00 15.07 1.81
C GLY A 111 -13.27 15.32 3.30
N LYS A 112 -12.99 16.52 3.78
CA LYS A 112 -13.20 17.12 5.12
C LYS A 112 -12.69 16.29 6.30
N SER A 113 -13.35 15.19 6.64
CA SER A 113 -12.86 14.25 7.66
C SER A 113 -13.12 12.81 7.25
N ALA A 114 -12.20 11.92 7.59
CA ALA A 114 -12.30 10.50 7.30
C ALA A 114 -11.73 9.69 8.46
N THR A 115 -12.41 8.60 8.81
CA THR A 115 -11.93 7.57 9.72
C THR A 115 -11.71 6.30 8.91
N ILE A 116 -10.53 5.71 9.02
CA ILE A 116 -10.15 4.53 8.27
C ILE A 116 -10.12 3.33 9.19
N SER A 117 -10.87 2.28 8.84
CA SER A 117 -10.87 1.02 9.58
C SER A 117 -10.43 -0.14 8.69
N ILE A 118 -9.63 -1.05 9.23
CA ILE A 118 -9.22 -2.30 8.56
C ILE A 118 -9.62 -3.46 9.47
N ASN A 119 -10.42 -4.37 8.94
CA ASN A 119 -10.93 -5.53 9.67
C ASN A 119 -11.58 -5.15 11.02
N GLY A 120 -12.40 -4.09 11.02
CA GLY A 120 -13.10 -3.60 12.20
C GLY A 120 -12.26 -2.75 13.17
N LYS A 121 -10.99 -2.54 12.92
CA LYS A 121 -10.10 -1.73 13.76
C LYS A 121 -9.84 -0.38 13.12
N ASN A 122 -10.02 0.71 13.87
CA ASN A 122 -9.59 2.04 13.47
C ASN A 122 -8.07 2.06 13.31
N VAL A 123 -7.57 2.45 12.16
CA VAL A 123 -6.15 2.52 11.83
C VAL A 123 -5.69 3.94 11.50
N GLY A 124 -6.60 4.88 11.39
CA GLY A 124 -6.26 6.27 11.13
C GLY A 124 -7.46 7.18 10.99
N GLU A 125 -7.20 8.45 11.22
CA GLU A 125 -8.17 9.53 11.07
C GLU A 125 -7.52 10.71 10.34
N HIS A 126 -8.30 11.40 9.55
CA HIS A 126 -7.91 12.62 8.88
C HIS A 126 -8.99 13.66 9.05
N ALA A 127 -8.61 14.87 9.42
CA ALA A 127 -9.51 16.02 9.48
C ALA A 127 -8.85 17.21 8.77
N GLY A 128 -9.54 17.78 7.79
CA GLY A 128 -9.05 18.92 7.03
C GLY A 128 -9.32 18.82 5.54
N GLY A 129 -8.81 19.79 4.79
CA GLY A 129 -8.68 19.72 3.33
C GLY A 129 -7.61 18.70 2.93
N TYR A 130 -7.29 18.57 1.68
CA TYR A 130 -6.36 17.59 1.11
C TYR A 130 -5.04 17.49 1.86
#